data_0e2c536ca944ad38492ae8ed1046bd36
#
_entry.id   0e2c536ca944ad38492ae8ed1046bd36
#
_cell.length_a   1.000
_cell.length_b   1.000
_cell.length_c   1.000
_cell.angle_alpha   90.00
_cell.angle_beta   90.00
_cell.angle_gamma   90.00
#
_symmetry.space_group_name_H-M   'P 1'
#
loop_
_entity.id
_entity.type
_entity.pdbx_description
1 polymer ?
#
loop_
_entity_poly.entity_id
_entity_poly.type
_entity_poly.pdbx_seq_one_letter_code
_entity_poly.pdbx_strand_id
1 'polypeptide(L)'
;QDAIMAMRPYSDKLTELIQNLSRSIGGDTQNLYTEQRTVQNILVLVITSNRGLCGGFNSNIVKEVSRKISTVYLNKKVSLITLGKKGNDILQKTFEVETNNNKIFDELTFFNVSTIADSLMADFSSKKYDKIEVVYNRFKNAATQIVTTETLLPIVSEQDDHNAAGVDYIFEPTQEN
;
A
#
# COMPACT_ATOMS: atom_id res chain seq x y z
N GLN A 1 16.05 18.91 8.69
CA GLN A 1 16.77 18.32 7.55
C GLN A 1 17.41 16.97 7.90
N ASP A 2 18.07 16.88 9.05
CA ASP A 2 18.77 15.65 9.44
C ASP A 2 17.81 14.50 9.69
N ALA A 3 16.64 14.77 10.29
CA ALA A 3 15.62 13.77 10.52
C ALA A 3 15.04 13.22 9.20
N ILE A 4 14.86 14.10 8.22
CA ILE A 4 14.35 13.72 6.90
C ILE A 4 15.37 12.90 6.13
N MET A 5 16.64 13.28 6.20
CA MET A 5 17.72 12.52 5.57
C MET A 5 17.90 11.15 6.21
N ALA A 6 17.70 11.04 7.52
CA ALA A 6 17.75 9.77 8.23
C ALA A 6 16.63 8.82 7.83
N MET A 7 15.53 9.35 7.28
CA MET A 7 14.40 8.55 6.83
C MET A 7 14.55 8.03 5.40
N ARG A 8 15.48 8.58 4.63
CA ARG A 8 15.66 8.18 3.24
C ARG A 8 15.92 6.69 3.07
N PRO A 9 16.82 6.05 3.84
CA PRO A 9 17.01 4.61 3.72
C PRO A 9 15.74 3.82 4.03
N TYR A 10 14.90 4.33 4.93
CA TYR A 10 13.63 3.70 5.27
C TYR A 10 12.65 3.80 4.10
N SER A 11 12.52 4.98 3.50
CA SER A 11 11.68 5.19 2.33
C SER A 11 12.13 4.36 1.14
N ASP A 12 13.44 4.20 0.95
CA ASP A 12 14.00 3.37 -0.11
C ASP A 12 13.60 1.90 0.10
N LYS A 13 13.62 1.41 1.34
CA LYS A 13 13.18 0.06 1.66
C LYS A 13 11.68 -0.13 1.42
N LEU A 14 10.87 0.87 1.76
CA LEU A 14 9.44 0.83 1.49
C LEU A 14 9.15 0.78 -0.01
N THR A 15 9.83 1.59 -0.79
CA THR A 15 9.72 1.61 -2.24
C THR A 15 10.10 0.25 -2.82
N GLU A 16 11.20 -0.32 -2.36
CA GLU A 16 11.64 -1.65 -2.77
C GLU A 16 10.59 -2.72 -2.44
N LEU A 17 10.03 -2.67 -1.24
CA LEU A 17 8.98 -3.60 -0.83
C LEU A 17 7.79 -3.52 -1.79
N ILE A 18 7.31 -2.33 -2.10
CA ILE A 18 6.18 -2.12 -3.01
C ILE A 18 6.50 -2.63 -4.42
N GLN A 19 7.68 -2.34 -4.92
CA GLN A 19 8.12 -2.82 -6.23
C GLN A 19 8.17 -4.35 -6.28
N ASN A 20 8.67 -4.97 -5.22
CA ASN A 20 8.76 -6.43 -5.13
C ASN A 20 7.37 -7.07 -5.03
N LEU A 21 6.45 -6.48 -4.24
CA LEU A 21 5.08 -6.93 -4.18
C LEU A 21 4.40 -6.85 -5.54
N SER A 22 4.53 -5.71 -6.22
CA SER A 22 3.93 -5.49 -7.53
C SER A 22 4.46 -6.49 -8.57
N ARG A 23 5.77 -6.75 -8.56
CA ARG A 23 6.38 -7.73 -9.46
C ARG A 23 5.92 -9.16 -9.17
N SER A 24 5.85 -9.51 -7.89
CA SER A 24 5.42 -10.87 -7.49
C SER A 24 3.96 -11.12 -7.88
N ILE A 25 3.10 -10.12 -7.76
CA ILE A 25 1.70 -10.22 -8.14
C ILE A 25 1.54 -10.22 -9.66
N GLY A 26 2.30 -9.36 -10.36
CA GLY A 26 2.19 -9.16 -11.80
C GLY A 26 2.91 -10.18 -12.66
N GLY A 27 3.70 -11.08 -12.06
CA GLY A 27 4.59 -11.99 -12.80
C GLY A 27 3.88 -12.93 -13.76
N ASP A 28 2.74 -13.46 -13.36
CA ASP A 28 1.91 -14.34 -14.18
C ASP A 28 0.47 -13.84 -14.13
N THR A 29 0.18 -12.80 -14.91
CA THR A 29 -1.18 -12.24 -14.96
C THR A 29 -2.15 -13.23 -15.55
N GLN A 30 -3.01 -13.76 -14.71
CA GLN A 30 -4.14 -14.58 -15.10
C GLN A 30 -5.40 -13.72 -15.07
N ASN A 31 -6.41 -14.06 -15.87
CA ASN A 31 -7.72 -13.39 -15.82
C ASN A 31 -8.30 -13.35 -14.40
N LEU A 32 -7.93 -14.32 -13.58
CA LEU A 32 -8.36 -14.44 -12.19
C LEU A 32 -7.97 -13.19 -11.36
N TYR A 33 -6.80 -12.62 -11.62
CA TYR A 33 -6.28 -11.47 -10.87
C TYR A 33 -6.56 -10.13 -11.54
N THR A 34 -7.14 -10.15 -12.74
CA THR A 34 -7.54 -8.94 -13.46
C THR A 34 -9.05 -8.69 -13.39
N GLU A 35 -9.79 -9.60 -12.78
CA GLU A 35 -11.24 -9.52 -12.69
C GLU A 35 -11.69 -8.30 -11.88
N GLN A 36 -12.49 -7.43 -12.52
CA GLN A 36 -13.12 -6.31 -11.85
C GLN A 36 -14.42 -6.78 -11.22
N ARG A 37 -14.58 -6.55 -9.93
CA ARG A 37 -15.75 -6.94 -9.16
C ARG A 37 -16.44 -5.72 -8.58
N THR A 38 -17.72 -5.86 -8.25
CA THR A 38 -18.39 -4.88 -7.39
C THR A 38 -17.69 -4.89 -6.04
N VAL A 39 -17.18 -3.73 -5.63
CA VAL A 39 -16.35 -3.62 -4.43
C VAL A 39 -17.21 -3.51 -3.19
N GLN A 40 -17.17 -4.52 -2.33
CA GLN A 40 -17.80 -4.54 -1.01
C GLN A 40 -16.77 -4.76 0.09
N ASN A 41 -15.81 -5.65 -0.13
CA ASN A 41 -14.79 -6.01 0.84
C ASN A 41 -13.43 -5.54 0.33
N ILE A 42 -12.76 -4.70 1.12
CA ILE A 42 -11.49 -4.07 0.74
C ILE A 42 -10.44 -4.42 1.78
N LEU A 43 -9.27 -4.80 1.31
CA LEU A 43 -8.09 -4.93 2.15
C LEU A 43 -7.15 -3.78 1.83
N VAL A 44 -6.70 -3.08 2.87
CA VAL A 44 -5.69 -2.03 2.74
C VAL A 44 -4.43 -2.47 3.47
N LEU A 45 -3.35 -2.59 2.71
CA LEU A 45 -2.03 -2.83 3.23
C LEU A 45 -1.42 -1.48 3.62
N VAL A 46 -1.21 -1.25 4.90
CA VAL A 46 -0.72 0.03 5.43
C VAL A 46 0.73 -0.13 5.84
N ILE A 47 1.62 0.62 5.22
CA ILE A 47 3.05 0.51 5.46
C ILE A 47 3.54 1.75 6.20
N THR A 48 4.00 1.55 7.42
CA THR A 48 4.57 2.60 8.26
C THR A 48 5.91 2.15 8.81
N SER A 49 6.60 3.05 9.53
CA SER A 49 7.86 2.70 10.16
C SER A 49 7.65 1.95 11.48
N ASN A 50 8.71 1.27 11.91
CA ASN A 50 8.79 0.74 13.27
C ASN A 50 9.22 1.80 14.27
N ARG A 51 9.84 2.87 13.79
CA ARG A 51 10.39 3.94 14.62
C ARG A 51 9.48 5.14 14.67
N GLY A 52 9.46 5.84 15.82
CA GLY A 52 8.82 7.11 15.96
C GLY A 52 9.73 8.26 15.52
N LEU A 53 9.36 9.48 15.88
CA LEU A 53 10.13 10.70 15.66
C LEU A 53 10.40 11.01 14.18
N CYS A 54 9.44 10.67 13.34
CA CYS A 54 9.55 10.85 11.89
C CYS A 54 8.66 11.99 11.39
N GLY A 55 8.38 12.98 12.21
CA GLY A 55 7.48 14.07 11.85
C GLY A 55 6.13 13.53 11.40
N GLY A 56 5.66 13.99 10.25
CA GLY A 56 4.38 13.56 9.69
C GLY A 56 4.40 12.22 8.97
N PHE A 57 5.54 11.54 8.91
CA PHE A 57 5.70 10.33 8.08
C PHE A 57 4.61 9.29 8.36
N ASN A 58 4.49 8.88 9.63
CA ASN A 58 3.52 7.87 10.02
C ASN A 58 2.11 8.43 10.18
N SER A 59 2.00 9.63 10.77
CA SER A 59 0.69 10.23 11.01
C SER A 59 -0.04 10.58 9.73
N ASN A 60 0.67 10.99 8.68
CA ASN A 60 0.05 11.30 7.40
C ASN A 60 -0.53 10.06 6.72
N ILE A 61 0.14 8.91 6.85
CA ILE A 61 -0.39 7.63 6.35
C ILE A 61 -1.67 7.27 7.12
N VAL A 62 -1.64 7.35 8.45
CA VAL A 62 -2.80 7.04 9.29
C VAL A 62 -3.98 7.95 8.95
N LYS A 63 -3.73 9.23 8.77
CA LYS A 63 -4.78 10.19 8.38
C LYS A 63 -5.39 9.84 7.02
N GLU A 64 -4.56 9.48 6.05
CA GLU A 64 -5.06 9.11 4.71
C GLU A 64 -5.91 7.85 4.76
N VAL A 65 -5.47 6.82 5.48
CA VAL A 65 -6.23 5.58 5.63
C VAL A 65 -7.58 5.87 6.31
N SER A 66 -7.56 6.64 7.40
CA SER A 66 -8.77 7.01 8.14
C SER A 66 -9.74 7.81 7.27
N ARG A 67 -9.22 8.75 6.49
CA ARG A 67 -10.01 9.55 5.55
C ARG A 67 -10.69 8.68 4.51
N LYS A 68 -9.94 7.74 3.90
CA LYS A 68 -10.49 6.85 2.88
C LYS A 68 -11.61 5.97 3.44
N ILE A 69 -11.43 5.43 4.63
CA ILE A 69 -12.44 4.58 5.27
C ILE A 69 -13.72 5.38 5.52
N SER A 70 -13.59 6.65 5.94
CA SER A 70 -14.73 7.50 6.26
C SER A 70 -15.40 8.13 5.04
N THR A 71 -14.76 8.14 3.89
CA THR A 71 -15.25 8.81 2.68
C THR A 71 -15.38 7.86 1.51
N VAL A 72 -14.28 7.53 0.84
CA VAL A 72 -14.26 6.72 -0.38
C VAL A 72 -14.83 5.33 -0.13
N TYR A 73 -14.55 4.76 1.04
CA TYR A 73 -14.97 3.40 1.40
C TYR A 73 -16.10 3.39 2.41
N LEU A 74 -16.84 4.50 2.51
CA LEU A 74 -18.02 4.56 3.37
C LEU A 74 -19.00 3.46 2.94
N ASN A 75 -19.52 2.72 3.92
CA ASN A 75 -20.42 1.58 3.73
C ASN A 75 -19.76 0.35 3.08
N LYS A 76 -18.43 0.34 2.98
CA LYS A 76 -17.68 -0.85 2.58
C LYS A 76 -17.08 -1.51 3.82
N LYS A 77 -16.84 -2.81 3.72
CA LYS A 77 -16.13 -3.52 4.77
C LYS A 77 -14.62 -3.41 4.49
N VAL A 78 -13.90 -2.72 5.36
CA VAL A 78 -12.47 -2.49 5.21
C VAL A 78 -11.72 -3.27 6.29
N SER A 79 -10.76 -4.07 5.86
CA SER A 79 -9.82 -4.74 6.76
C SER A 79 -8.41 -4.20 6.48
N LEU A 80 -7.57 -4.19 7.51
CA LEU A 80 -6.21 -3.68 7.40
C LEU A 80 -5.19 -4.77 7.68
N ILE A 81 -4.12 -4.76 6.91
CA ILE A 81 -2.87 -5.43 7.25
C ILE A 81 -1.84 -4.33 7.42
N THR A 82 -1.17 -4.31 8.57
CA THR A 82 -0.17 -3.28 8.85
C THR A 82 1.23 -3.89 8.76
N LEU A 83 2.10 -3.23 8.00
CA LEU A 83 3.53 -3.47 8.01
C LEU A 83 4.17 -2.29 8.72
N GLY A 84 4.88 -2.59 9.82
CA GLY A 84 5.42 -1.56 10.68
C GLY A 84 4.58 -1.34 11.94
N LYS A 85 5.26 -0.93 12.99
CA LYS A 85 4.67 -0.83 14.32
C LYS A 85 3.82 0.42 14.51
N LYS A 86 4.28 1.56 14.01
CA LYS A 86 3.70 2.85 14.37
C LYS A 86 2.29 3.06 13.83
N GLY A 87 2.02 2.62 12.62
CA GLY A 87 0.66 2.68 12.08
C GLY A 87 -0.28 1.74 12.82
N ASN A 88 0.19 0.54 13.12
CA ASN A 88 -0.61 -0.44 13.83
C ASN A 88 -1.02 0.06 15.22
N ASP A 89 -0.10 0.66 15.97
CA ASP A 89 -0.36 1.16 17.33
C ASP A 89 -1.56 2.14 17.35
N ILE A 90 -1.75 2.89 16.29
CA ILE A 90 -2.85 3.86 16.18
C ILE A 90 -4.10 3.21 15.57
N LEU A 91 -3.93 2.54 14.44
CA LEU A 91 -5.07 2.05 13.65
C LEU A 91 -5.83 0.92 14.34
N GLN A 92 -5.16 0.09 15.11
CA GLN A 92 -5.83 -1.02 15.82
C GLN A 92 -6.84 -0.56 16.86
N LYS A 93 -6.73 0.69 17.31
CA LYS A 93 -7.66 1.26 18.31
C LYS A 93 -9.04 1.55 17.72
N THR A 94 -9.13 1.74 16.42
CA THR A 94 -10.34 2.18 15.73
C THR A 94 -10.82 1.19 14.68
N PHE A 95 -9.89 0.53 13.99
CA PHE A 95 -10.20 -0.32 12.85
C PHE A 95 -9.81 -1.77 13.08
N GLU A 96 -10.41 -2.65 12.30
CA GLU A 96 -10.06 -4.07 12.29
C GLU A 96 -8.72 -4.27 11.59
N VAL A 97 -7.69 -4.61 12.36
CA VAL A 97 -6.38 -4.98 11.84
C VAL A 97 -6.29 -6.49 11.85
N GLU A 98 -6.26 -7.10 10.67
CA GLU A 98 -6.24 -8.55 10.54
C GLU A 98 -4.88 -9.13 10.91
N THR A 99 -3.81 -8.45 10.48
CA THR A 99 -2.44 -8.90 10.73
C THR A 99 -1.52 -7.69 10.85
N ASN A 100 -0.57 -7.76 11.77
CA ASN A 100 0.53 -6.80 11.86
C ASN A 100 1.85 -7.55 11.69
N ASN A 101 2.69 -7.07 10.77
CA ASN A 101 4.02 -7.60 10.56
C ASN A 101 5.06 -6.50 10.75
N ASN A 102 5.62 -6.43 11.95
CA ASN A 102 6.67 -5.45 12.28
C ASN A 102 8.04 -5.87 11.77
N LYS A 103 8.24 -7.17 11.56
CA LYS A 103 9.56 -7.75 11.31
C LYS A 103 9.93 -7.78 9.84
N ILE A 104 9.00 -7.46 8.95
CA ILE A 104 9.26 -7.54 7.51
C ILE A 104 10.47 -6.68 7.09
N PHE A 105 10.72 -5.58 7.80
CA PHE A 105 11.82 -4.67 7.47
C PHE A 105 13.16 -5.16 8.00
N ASP A 106 13.17 -6.11 8.93
CA ASP A 106 14.41 -6.70 9.45
C ASP A 106 15.04 -7.62 8.40
N GLU A 107 14.21 -8.24 7.56
CA GLU A 107 14.66 -9.15 6.51
C GLU A 107 13.74 -9.00 5.29
N LEU A 108 14.04 -7.99 4.48
CA LEU A 108 13.25 -7.65 3.30
C LEU A 108 13.74 -8.46 2.10
N THR A 109 13.59 -9.79 2.18
CA THR A 109 13.99 -10.71 1.12
C THR A 109 12.88 -10.92 0.12
N PHE A 110 13.25 -11.38 -1.09
CA PHE A 110 12.26 -11.77 -2.10
C PHE A 110 11.31 -12.85 -1.56
N PHE A 111 11.84 -13.81 -0.80
CA PHE A 111 11.03 -14.88 -0.22
C PHE A 111 9.96 -14.32 0.74
N ASN A 112 10.36 -13.45 1.66
CA ASN A 112 9.42 -12.88 2.63
C ASN A 112 8.37 -12.00 1.97
N VAL A 113 8.76 -11.24 0.96
CA VAL A 113 7.83 -10.41 0.19
C VAL A 113 6.89 -11.27 -0.65
N SER A 114 7.39 -12.33 -1.27
CA SER A 114 6.56 -13.27 -2.06
C SER A 114 5.53 -13.97 -1.18
N THR A 115 5.86 -14.29 0.06
CA THR A 115 4.92 -14.89 0.99
C THR A 115 3.72 -13.96 1.24
N ILE A 116 3.98 -12.67 1.40
CA ILE A 116 2.92 -11.67 1.54
C ILE A 116 2.09 -11.62 0.25
N ALA A 117 2.74 -11.54 -0.90
CA ALA A 117 2.07 -11.48 -2.20
C ALA A 117 1.17 -12.70 -2.42
N ASP A 118 1.67 -13.89 -2.11
CA ASP A 118 0.90 -15.14 -2.26
C ASP A 118 -0.35 -15.12 -1.40
N SER A 119 -0.24 -14.62 -0.17
CA SER A 119 -1.38 -14.48 0.73
C SER A 119 -2.43 -13.51 0.19
N LEU A 120 -1.99 -12.37 -0.34
CA LEU A 120 -2.89 -11.38 -0.95
C LEU A 120 -3.60 -11.94 -2.17
N MET A 121 -2.87 -12.64 -3.02
CA MET A 121 -3.42 -13.28 -4.22
C MET A 121 -4.45 -14.36 -3.86
N ALA A 122 -4.16 -15.17 -2.86
CA ALA A 122 -5.09 -16.20 -2.38
C ALA A 122 -6.38 -15.57 -1.84
N ASP A 123 -6.27 -14.52 -1.06
CA ASP A 123 -7.42 -13.82 -0.50
C ASP A 123 -8.28 -13.16 -1.59
N PHE A 124 -7.64 -12.63 -2.63
CA PHE A 124 -8.36 -12.06 -3.76
C PHE A 124 -9.04 -13.15 -4.61
N SER A 125 -8.33 -14.22 -4.94
CA SER A 125 -8.88 -15.29 -5.78
C SER A 125 -10.01 -16.04 -5.10
N SER A 126 -9.98 -16.17 -3.78
CA SER A 126 -11.06 -16.80 -3.00
C SER A 126 -12.25 -15.88 -2.76
N LYS A 127 -12.19 -14.65 -3.26
CA LYS A 127 -13.21 -13.61 -3.10
C LYS A 127 -13.40 -13.13 -1.66
N LYS A 128 -12.39 -13.31 -0.84
CA LYS A 128 -12.36 -12.73 0.50
C LYS A 128 -12.34 -11.20 0.41
N TYR A 129 -11.58 -10.68 -0.53
CA TYR A 129 -11.50 -9.25 -0.84
C TYR A 129 -11.75 -9.01 -2.32
N ASP A 130 -12.48 -7.93 -2.60
CA ASP A 130 -12.79 -7.50 -3.97
C ASP A 130 -11.75 -6.53 -4.51
N LYS A 131 -11.02 -5.88 -3.60
CA LYS A 131 -9.97 -4.93 -3.91
C LYS A 131 -8.91 -4.97 -2.83
N ILE A 132 -7.64 -4.92 -3.24
CA ILE A 132 -6.50 -4.83 -2.33
C ILE A 132 -5.66 -3.64 -2.73
N GLU A 133 -5.49 -2.71 -1.79
CA GLU A 133 -4.69 -1.51 -1.97
C GLU A 133 -3.53 -1.48 -1.00
N VAL A 134 -2.50 -0.71 -1.34
CA VAL A 134 -1.40 -0.38 -0.45
C VAL A 134 -1.33 1.13 -0.28
N VAL A 135 -1.09 1.56 0.96
CA VAL A 135 -0.87 2.98 1.31
C VAL A 135 0.49 3.08 1.97
N TYR A 136 1.33 3.94 1.45
CA TYR A 136 2.71 4.11 1.92
C TYR A 136 3.22 5.52 1.59
N ASN A 137 4.37 5.88 2.15
CA ASN A 137 5.06 7.11 1.81
C ASN A 137 6.11 6.87 0.75
N ARG A 138 5.98 7.54 -0.38
CA ARG A 138 6.99 7.56 -1.42
C ARG A 138 7.93 8.74 -1.18
N PHE A 139 9.22 8.48 -1.28
CA PHE A 139 10.24 9.51 -1.19
C PHE A 139 10.26 10.33 -2.49
N LYS A 140 10.06 11.64 -2.37
CA LYS A 140 10.15 12.55 -3.51
C LYS A 140 11.50 13.27 -3.53
N ASN A 141 11.87 13.87 -2.40
CA ASN A 141 13.17 14.51 -2.22
C ASN A 141 13.46 14.59 -0.72
N ALA A 142 14.60 15.16 -0.36
CA ALA A 142 15.04 15.22 1.04
C ALA A 142 14.06 15.94 1.98
N ALA A 143 13.22 16.80 1.44
CA ALA A 143 12.28 17.58 2.23
C ALA A 143 10.83 17.06 2.16
N THR A 144 10.52 16.15 1.23
CA THR A 144 9.12 15.83 0.92
C THR A 144 8.91 14.34 0.80
N GLN A 145 7.92 13.84 1.55
CA GLN A 145 7.35 12.51 1.41
C GLN A 145 5.94 12.64 0.85
N ILE A 146 5.56 11.74 -0.04
CA ILE A 146 4.22 11.76 -0.65
C ILE A 146 3.47 10.51 -0.22
N VAL A 147 2.37 10.69 0.50
CA VAL A 147 1.46 9.60 0.81
C VAL A 147 0.86 9.10 -0.48
N THR A 148 1.08 7.83 -0.77
CA THR A 148 0.74 7.22 -2.06
C THR A 148 -0.15 6.02 -1.83
N THR A 149 -1.21 5.91 -2.63
CA THR A 149 -2.08 4.73 -2.66
C THR A 149 -1.95 4.07 -4.03
N GLU A 150 -1.73 2.76 -4.02
CA GLU A 150 -1.69 1.97 -5.25
C GLU A 150 -2.63 0.77 -5.11
N THR A 151 -3.32 0.42 -6.18
CA THR A 151 -4.13 -0.79 -6.22
C THR A 151 -3.23 -1.96 -6.60
N LEU A 152 -3.13 -2.94 -5.71
CA LEU A 152 -2.39 -4.17 -5.98
C LEU A 152 -3.24 -5.19 -6.72
N LEU A 153 -4.49 -5.35 -6.31
CA LEU A 153 -5.44 -6.27 -6.94
C LEU A 153 -6.83 -5.62 -6.99
N PRO A 154 -7.59 -5.77 -8.07
CA PRO A 154 -7.22 -6.48 -9.30
C PRO A 154 -6.09 -5.77 -10.05
N ILE A 155 -5.36 -6.54 -10.83
CA ILE A 155 -4.32 -5.99 -11.72
C ILE A 155 -5.03 -5.28 -12.87
N VAL A 156 -4.60 -4.06 -13.16
CA VAL A 156 -5.15 -3.27 -14.26
C VAL A 156 -4.50 -3.73 -15.57
N SER A 157 -5.31 -4.14 -16.53
CA SER A 157 -4.81 -4.53 -17.85
C SER A 157 -4.36 -3.29 -18.64
N GLU A 158 -3.50 -3.48 -19.65
CA GLU A 158 -3.03 -2.39 -20.50
C GLU A 158 -4.18 -1.58 -21.13
N GLN A 159 -5.30 -2.23 -21.42
CA GLN A 159 -6.47 -1.55 -21.97
C GLN A 159 -7.18 -0.70 -20.94
N ASP A 160 -7.22 -1.16 -19.71
CA ASP A 160 -7.79 -0.40 -18.60
C ASP A 160 -6.86 0.75 -18.21
N ASP A 161 -5.55 0.57 -18.34
CA ASP A 161 -4.58 1.64 -18.13
C ASP A 161 -4.83 2.81 -19.07
N HIS A 162 -5.17 2.56 -20.32
CA HIS A 162 -5.48 3.64 -21.26
C HIS A 162 -6.72 4.43 -20.86
N ASN A 163 -7.71 3.78 -20.27
CA ASN A 163 -8.92 4.45 -19.80
C ASN A 163 -8.71 5.14 -18.45
N ALA A 164 -7.91 4.55 -17.59
CA ALA A 164 -7.54 5.13 -16.29
C ALA A 164 -6.44 6.18 -16.43
N ALA A 165 -5.66 6.11 -17.49
CA ALA A 165 -4.52 7.00 -17.76
C ALA A 165 -4.91 8.47 -17.79
N GLY A 166 -6.15 8.78 -18.19
CA GLY A 166 -6.66 10.14 -18.19
C GLY A 166 -6.69 10.76 -16.79
N VAL A 167 -6.80 9.94 -15.74
CA VAL A 167 -6.82 10.40 -14.35
C VAL A 167 -5.41 10.34 -13.74
N ASP A 168 -4.68 9.26 -13.97
CA ASP A 168 -3.36 9.06 -13.37
C ASP A 168 -2.29 9.94 -14.03
N TYR A 169 -2.40 10.20 -15.33
CA TYR A 169 -1.46 11.05 -16.05
C TYR A 169 -1.51 12.51 -15.65
N ILE A 170 -2.55 12.94 -15.00
CA ILE A 170 -2.61 14.31 -14.46
C ILE A 170 -1.50 14.51 -13.43
N PHE A 171 -1.06 13.47 -12.78
CA PHE A 171 -0.05 13.53 -11.71
C PHE A 171 1.35 13.19 -12.20
N GLU A 172 1.51 12.45 -13.29
CA GLU A 172 2.81 12.03 -13.78
C GLU A 172 3.70 13.16 -14.31
N PRO A 173 3.18 14.15 -15.05
CA PRO A 173 4.03 15.24 -15.52
C PRO A 173 4.76 15.98 -14.42
N THR A 174 4.26 15.92 -13.21
CA THR A 174 4.89 16.55 -12.06
C THR A 174 6.01 15.72 -11.47
N GLN A 175 6.16 14.48 -11.89
CA GLN A 175 7.20 13.59 -11.39
C GLN A 175 8.48 13.61 -12.21
N GLU A 176 8.37 13.98 -13.47
CA GLU A 176 9.49 13.98 -14.41
C GLU A 176 10.31 15.26 -14.38
N ASN A 177 9.81 16.28 -13.76
CA ASN A 177 10.47 17.58 -13.64
C ASN A 177 11.02 17.78 -12.21
#